data_c0e04ae7debe09eb409c336d502309e2
#
_entry.id   c0e04ae7debe09eb409c336d502309e2
#
_cell.length_a   1.000
_cell.length_b   1.000
_cell.length_c   1.000
_cell.angle_alpha   90.00
_cell.angle_beta   90.00
_cell.angle_gamma   90.00
#
_symmetry.space_group_name_H-M   'P 1'
#
loop_
_entity.id
_entity.type
_entity.pdbx_description
1 polymer ?
#
loop_
_entity_poly.entity_id
_entity_poly.type
_entity_poly.pdbx_seq_one_letter_code
_entity_poly.pdbx_strand_id
1 'polypeptide(L)'
;MYLGNTPIEVDLSTAIYMLRQKDNMPEGMAWGNYFPAVINHTSSAIARKHPDFHAAKHGDYDAALRLVNDLVKDDKVCSIARCYPNAHIAYNHKMQDSKVNMIPAAYAAKFSAIGMNVEHNIIAVTDVSHTNASDISRISKRVRFEGEVKKGVDYILVDDFITSGAELRDMRDYIQSKGGNVVMMTTFGHGSFGKLKDIRIANSLIER
;
A
#
# COMPACT_ATOMS: atom_id res chain seq x y z
N MET A 1 24.51 12.30 -27.32
CA MET A 1 23.13 11.97 -27.70
C MET A 1 22.40 11.62 -26.41
N TYR A 2 21.70 12.60 -25.82
CA TYR A 2 20.98 12.42 -24.55
C TYR A 2 19.61 11.83 -24.88
N LEU A 3 19.35 10.60 -24.44
CA LEU A 3 17.99 10.04 -24.42
C LEU A 3 17.28 10.62 -23.19
N GLY A 4 16.28 11.42 -23.46
CA GLY A 4 15.50 12.11 -22.45
C GLY A 4 14.81 11.15 -21.49
N ASN A 5 14.85 11.47 -20.18
CA ASN A 5 14.03 10.90 -19.12
C ASN A 5 12.56 11.34 -19.31
N THR A 6 11.88 10.77 -20.28
CA THR A 6 10.42 10.75 -20.25
C THR A 6 10.03 9.67 -19.24
N PRO A 7 9.19 9.97 -18.22
CA PRO A 7 8.60 8.93 -17.41
C PRO A 7 7.87 7.98 -18.38
N ILE A 8 8.25 6.74 -18.40
CA ILE A 8 7.48 5.72 -19.11
C ILE A 8 6.13 5.70 -18.39
N GLU A 9 5.13 6.36 -18.95
CA GLU A 9 3.73 6.03 -18.67
C GLU A 9 3.57 4.59 -19.10
N VAL A 10 3.78 3.69 -18.15
CA VAL A 10 3.45 2.28 -18.37
C VAL A 10 1.95 2.29 -18.60
N ASP A 11 1.56 2.08 -19.84
CA ASP A 11 0.17 1.87 -20.21
C ASP A 11 -0.38 0.80 -19.25
N LEU A 12 -1.43 1.18 -18.53
CA LEU A 12 -2.04 0.35 -17.50
C LEU A 12 -2.41 -1.04 -18.03
N SER A 13 -2.70 -1.17 -19.35
CA SER A 13 -2.98 -2.45 -20.00
C SER A 13 -1.76 -3.35 -20.08
N THR A 14 -0.58 -2.78 -20.29
CA THR A 14 0.71 -3.49 -20.28
C THR A 14 1.08 -3.93 -18.86
N ALA A 15 0.82 -3.11 -17.85
CA ALA A 15 0.99 -3.48 -16.46
C ALA A 15 0.08 -4.66 -16.07
N ILE A 16 -1.18 -4.66 -16.53
CA ILE A 16 -2.15 -5.74 -16.32
C ILE A 16 -1.72 -7.05 -17.00
N TYR A 17 -1.21 -6.98 -18.24
CA TYR A 17 -0.72 -8.16 -18.94
C TYR A 17 0.47 -8.80 -18.23
N MET A 18 1.38 -8.00 -17.70
CA MET A 18 2.55 -8.48 -16.95
C MET A 18 2.17 -9.09 -15.57
N LEU A 19 1.03 -8.70 -14.99
CA LEU A 19 0.55 -9.18 -13.69
C LEU A 19 -0.12 -10.56 -13.71
N ARG A 20 -0.47 -11.08 -14.88
CA ARG A 20 -1.10 -12.41 -15.00
C ARG A 20 -0.14 -13.59 -14.84
N GLN A 21 1.14 -13.33 -14.69
CA GLN A 21 2.12 -14.34 -14.28
C GLN A 21 2.05 -14.48 -12.76
N LYS A 22 1.31 -15.50 -12.29
CA LYS A 22 1.25 -15.88 -10.88
C LYS A 22 2.63 -16.35 -10.42
N ASP A 23 3.44 -15.44 -9.93
CA ASP A 23 4.64 -15.82 -9.20
C ASP A 23 4.19 -16.38 -7.84
N ASN A 24 4.28 -17.70 -7.68
CA ASN A 24 4.23 -18.37 -6.38
C ASN A 24 5.46 -17.95 -5.59
N MET A 25 5.43 -16.74 -5.02
CA MET A 25 6.55 -16.24 -4.24
C MET A 25 6.52 -16.81 -2.83
N PRO A 26 7.59 -17.48 -2.39
CA PRO A 26 7.69 -17.96 -1.02
C PRO A 26 7.64 -16.83 0.00
N GLU A 27 7.24 -17.17 1.21
CA GLU A 27 7.16 -16.22 2.32
C GLU A 27 8.47 -15.46 2.53
N GLY A 28 8.44 -14.14 2.59
CA GLY A 28 9.59 -13.27 2.79
C GLY A 28 10.36 -12.91 1.52
N MET A 29 9.91 -13.33 0.36
CA MET A 29 10.60 -13.02 -0.90
C MET A 29 10.43 -11.56 -1.33
N ALA A 30 11.40 -11.09 -2.11
CA ALA A 30 11.37 -9.79 -2.78
C ALA A 30 10.17 -9.67 -3.73
N TRP A 31 9.81 -8.43 -4.08
CA TRP A 31 8.81 -8.17 -5.11
C TRP A 31 9.35 -8.57 -6.49
N GLY A 32 8.56 -9.26 -7.28
CA GLY A 32 8.94 -9.61 -8.65
C GLY A 32 9.21 -8.37 -9.52
N ASN A 33 10.10 -8.50 -10.49
CA ASN A 33 10.49 -7.39 -11.39
C ASN A 33 9.32 -6.80 -12.18
N TYR A 34 8.21 -7.53 -12.30
CA TYR A 34 7.01 -7.16 -13.04
C TYR A 34 5.88 -6.66 -12.14
N PHE A 35 6.11 -6.57 -10.84
CA PHE A 35 5.08 -6.01 -9.95
C PHE A 35 4.90 -4.51 -10.25
N PRO A 36 3.64 -4.02 -10.35
CA PRO A 36 3.40 -2.63 -10.73
C PRO A 36 4.02 -1.64 -9.74
N ALA A 37 4.38 -0.47 -10.26
CA ALA A 37 4.79 0.64 -9.41
C ALA A 37 3.66 1.02 -8.46
N VAL A 38 4.02 1.39 -7.23
CA VAL A 38 3.05 1.86 -6.24
C VAL A 38 2.48 3.21 -6.66
N ILE A 39 1.17 3.29 -6.78
CA ILE A 39 0.49 4.56 -7.03
C ILE A 39 0.42 5.35 -5.73
N ASN A 40 0.90 6.59 -5.78
CA ASN A 40 0.85 7.52 -4.66
C ASN A 40 0.09 8.79 -5.07
N HIS A 41 -0.49 9.50 -4.10
CA HIS A 41 -1.23 10.74 -4.32
C HIS A 41 -0.47 11.98 -3.84
N THR A 42 0.26 11.85 -2.72
CA THR A 42 0.97 12.96 -2.08
C THR A 42 2.34 12.53 -1.54
N SER A 43 3.05 13.44 -0.89
CA SER A 43 4.24 13.14 -0.11
C SER A 43 3.98 13.36 1.37
N SER A 44 4.77 12.69 2.23
CA SER A 44 4.69 12.91 3.67
C SER A 44 4.97 14.37 4.06
N ALA A 45 5.79 15.08 3.29
CA ALA A 45 6.09 16.50 3.52
C ALA A 45 4.89 17.41 3.25
N ILE A 46 4.07 17.09 2.24
CA ILE A 46 2.82 17.82 1.94
C ILE A 46 1.77 17.44 2.97
N ALA A 47 1.54 16.16 3.20
CA ALA A 47 0.52 15.68 4.11
C ALA A 47 0.69 16.22 5.54
N ARG A 48 1.91 16.30 6.05
CA ARG A 48 2.21 16.85 7.39
C ARG A 48 1.85 18.33 7.57
N LYS A 49 1.67 19.07 6.49
CA LYS A 49 1.23 20.48 6.54
C LYS A 49 -0.29 20.61 6.64
N HIS A 50 -1.02 19.54 6.40
CA HIS A 50 -2.46 19.53 6.50
C HIS A 50 -2.92 19.58 7.96
N PRO A 51 -3.89 20.44 8.33
CA PRO A 51 -4.33 20.61 9.73
C PRO A 51 -4.82 19.31 10.37
N ASP A 52 -5.47 18.45 9.59
CA ASP A 52 -6.04 17.18 10.06
C ASP A 52 -5.01 16.03 10.14
N PHE A 53 -3.77 16.22 9.66
CA PHE A 53 -2.80 15.12 9.55
C PHE A 53 -2.51 14.44 10.91
N HIS A 54 -2.29 15.25 11.94
CA HIS A 54 -1.94 14.72 13.27
C HIS A 54 -3.13 13.95 13.87
N ALA A 55 -4.32 14.50 13.81
CA ALA A 55 -5.54 13.86 14.33
C ALA A 55 -5.83 12.54 13.58
N ALA A 56 -5.73 12.55 12.25
CA ALA A 56 -5.88 11.38 11.40
C ALA A 56 -4.91 10.24 11.76
N LYS A 57 -3.66 10.57 12.08
CA LYS A 57 -2.65 9.61 12.53
C LYS A 57 -2.90 9.06 13.94
N HIS A 58 -3.75 9.71 14.70
CA HIS A 58 -3.99 9.40 16.13
C HIS A 58 -5.44 9.02 16.43
N GLY A 59 -6.15 8.44 15.48
CA GLY A 59 -7.44 7.79 15.70
C GLY A 59 -8.67 8.58 15.29
N ASP A 60 -8.51 9.81 14.82
CA ASP A 60 -9.63 10.61 14.32
C ASP A 60 -9.94 10.25 12.86
N TYR A 61 -11.02 9.48 12.68
CA TYR A 61 -11.44 9.03 11.35
C TYR A 61 -12.01 10.18 10.51
N ASP A 62 -12.72 11.14 11.11
CA ASP A 62 -13.29 12.27 10.38
C ASP A 62 -12.18 13.20 9.86
N ALA A 63 -11.15 13.42 10.67
CA ALA A 63 -9.94 14.11 10.24
C ALA A 63 -9.23 13.36 9.10
N ALA A 64 -9.16 12.03 9.18
CA ALA A 64 -8.59 11.21 8.12
C ALA A 64 -9.40 11.30 6.82
N LEU A 65 -10.72 11.32 6.89
CA LEU A 65 -11.60 11.52 5.72
C LEU A 65 -11.36 12.88 5.06
N ARG A 66 -11.29 13.97 5.81
CA ARG A 66 -10.99 15.30 5.27
C ARG A 66 -9.63 15.34 4.59
N LEU A 67 -8.59 14.87 5.30
CA LEU A 67 -7.23 14.78 4.77
C LEU A 67 -7.15 13.99 3.45
N VAL A 68 -7.82 12.84 3.40
CA VAL A 68 -7.85 11.96 2.22
C VAL A 68 -8.63 12.63 1.09
N ASN A 69 -9.77 13.25 1.36
CA ASN A 69 -10.54 13.95 0.34
C ASN A 69 -9.77 15.10 -0.31
N ASP A 70 -8.97 15.82 0.45
CA ASP A 70 -8.20 16.95 -0.05
C ASP A 70 -6.97 16.55 -0.87
N LEU A 71 -6.33 15.42 -0.53
CA LEU A 71 -5.04 15.05 -1.11
C LEU A 71 -5.07 13.83 -2.05
N VAL A 72 -6.10 12.99 -1.99
CA VAL A 72 -6.24 11.84 -2.90
C VAL A 72 -6.88 12.28 -4.21
N LYS A 73 -6.28 11.87 -5.30
CA LYS A 73 -6.77 12.16 -6.66
C LYS A 73 -7.78 11.10 -7.09
N ASP A 74 -9.03 11.50 -7.24
CA ASP A 74 -10.14 10.60 -7.59
C ASP A 74 -9.96 9.93 -8.96
N ASP A 75 -9.35 10.62 -9.92
CA ASP A 75 -9.03 10.06 -11.24
C ASP A 75 -8.13 8.83 -11.15
N LYS A 76 -7.14 8.84 -10.24
CA LYS A 76 -6.29 7.67 -9.97
C LYS A 76 -7.07 6.54 -9.30
N VAL A 77 -7.92 6.85 -8.31
CA VAL A 77 -8.78 5.85 -7.65
C VAL A 77 -9.70 5.18 -8.69
N CYS A 78 -10.38 5.96 -9.52
CA CYS A 78 -11.22 5.45 -10.60
C CYS A 78 -10.44 4.65 -11.64
N SER A 79 -9.21 5.04 -11.94
CA SER A 79 -8.35 4.29 -12.86
C SER A 79 -7.96 2.93 -12.30
N ILE A 80 -7.59 2.85 -11.02
CA ILE A 80 -7.31 1.59 -10.33
C ILE A 80 -8.54 0.69 -10.37
N ALA A 81 -9.72 1.20 -10.01
CA ALA A 81 -10.96 0.43 -10.00
C ALA A 81 -11.34 -0.10 -11.39
N ARG A 82 -11.13 0.69 -12.46
CA ARG A 82 -11.37 0.22 -13.84
C ARG A 82 -10.43 -0.92 -14.25
N CYS A 83 -9.19 -0.90 -13.76
CA CYS A 83 -8.23 -1.93 -14.09
C CYS A 83 -8.46 -3.23 -13.33
N TYR A 84 -8.98 -3.13 -12.12
CA TYR A 84 -9.20 -4.26 -11.23
C TYR A 84 -10.62 -4.25 -10.66
N PRO A 85 -11.67 -4.32 -11.50
CA PRO A 85 -13.05 -4.07 -11.06
C PRO A 85 -13.57 -5.07 -10.03
N ASN A 86 -13.00 -6.27 -9.98
CA ASN A 86 -13.40 -7.34 -9.07
C ASN A 86 -12.42 -7.54 -7.90
N ALA A 87 -11.37 -6.72 -7.82
CA ALA A 87 -10.41 -6.85 -6.74
C ALA A 87 -10.99 -6.33 -5.42
N HIS A 88 -10.59 -6.96 -4.32
CA HIS A 88 -10.89 -6.51 -2.98
C HIS A 88 -9.78 -5.58 -2.48
N ILE A 89 -10.17 -4.56 -1.75
CA ILE A 89 -9.24 -3.63 -1.10
C ILE A 89 -8.88 -4.18 0.27
N ALA A 90 -7.60 -4.46 0.50
CA ALA A 90 -7.08 -4.79 1.81
C ALA A 90 -6.18 -3.65 2.30
N TYR A 91 -6.48 -3.08 3.45
CA TYR A 91 -5.72 -1.97 3.99
C TYR A 91 -5.00 -2.33 5.28
N ASN A 92 -3.87 -1.68 5.53
CA ASN A 92 -3.08 -1.90 6.74
C ASN A 92 -3.84 -1.36 7.95
N HIS A 93 -4.44 -2.27 8.72
CA HIS A 93 -5.20 -1.97 9.92
C HIS A 93 -4.41 -2.44 11.15
N LYS A 94 -3.85 -1.50 11.90
CA LYS A 94 -3.17 -1.79 13.16
C LYS A 94 -4.09 -1.50 14.32
N MET A 95 -4.42 -2.53 15.08
CA MET A 95 -5.03 -2.40 16.39
C MET A 95 -3.93 -2.09 17.42
N GLN A 96 -3.75 -0.85 17.76
CA GLN A 96 -2.86 -0.41 18.85
C GLN A 96 -3.65 0.36 19.90
N ASP A 97 -3.21 0.26 21.17
CA ASP A 97 -3.77 0.73 22.46
C ASP A 97 -4.48 2.05 22.36
N SER A 98 -5.00 2.73 21.78
CA SER A 98 -5.68 4.04 21.80
C SER A 98 -5.40 4.98 20.61
N LYS A 99 -4.48 4.62 19.72
CA LYS A 99 -4.06 5.52 18.63
C LYS A 99 -3.90 4.78 17.30
N VAL A 100 -5.02 4.41 16.70
CA VAL A 100 -5.02 3.76 15.40
C VAL A 100 -4.81 4.80 14.30
N ASN A 101 -3.87 4.55 13.39
CA ASN A 101 -3.71 5.38 12.19
C ASN A 101 -4.91 5.19 11.26
N MET A 102 -5.76 6.20 11.13
CA MET A 102 -7.00 6.13 10.36
C MET A 102 -6.84 6.46 8.88
N ILE A 103 -5.66 6.88 8.42
CA ILE A 103 -5.43 7.25 7.02
C ILE A 103 -5.66 6.07 6.06
N PRO A 104 -5.13 4.84 6.33
CA PRO A 104 -5.40 3.70 5.44
C PRO A 104 -6.88 3.36 5.32
N ALA A 105 -7.61 3.40 6.43
CA ALA A 105 -9.05 3.14 6.44
C ALA A 105 -9.84 4.18 5.65
N ALA A 106 -9.54 5.47 5.84
CA ALA A 106 -10.16 6.56 5.10
C ALA A 106 -9.83 6.49 3.61
N TYR A 107 -8.60 6.09 3.25
CA TYR A 107 -8.23 5.92 1.86
C TYR A 107 -8.94 4.70 1.23
N ALA A 108 -9.06 3.59 1.94
CA ALA A 108 -9.85 2.44 1.50
C ALA A 108 -11.33 2.79 1.29
N ALA A 109 -11.89 3.69 2.10
CA ALA A 109 -13.25 4.17 1.94
C ALA A 109 -13.51 4.87 0.60
N LYS A 110 -12.50 5.49 -0.04
CA LYS A 110 -12.64 6.05 -1.40
C LYS A 110 -12.97 4.97 -2.42
N PHE A 111 -12.39 3.78 -2.28
CA PHE A 111 -12.69 2.64 -3.15
C PHE A 111 -14.08 2.05 -2.85
N SER A 112 -14.47 1.99 -1.58
CA SER A 112 -15.82 1.58 -1.19
C SER A 112 -16.88 2.51 -1.77
N ALA A 113 -16.63 3.82 -1.77
CA ALA A 113 -17.56 4.82 -2.30
C ALA A 113 -17.84 4.67 -3.81
N ILE A 114 -16.95 4.00 -4.55
CA ILE A 114 -17.14 3.68 -5.98
C ILE A 114 -17.50 2.21 -6.23
N GLY A 115 -17.93 1.49 -5.19
CA GLY A 115 -18.50 0.14 -5.29
C GLY A 115 -17.51 -1.02 -5.18
N MET A 116 -16.23 -0.78 -4.85
CA MET A 116 -15.28 -1.87 -4.61
C MET A 116 -15.48 -2.50 -3.23
N ASN A 117 -15.20 -3.81 -3.13
CA ASN A 117 -15.22 -4.52 -1.85
C ASN A 117 -14.01 -4.14 -1.00
N VAL A 118 -14.23 -3.81 0.27
CA VAL A 118 -13.18 -3.50 1.25
C VAL A 118 -13.17 -4.57 2.33
N GLU A 119 -12.01 -5.16 2.59
CA GLU A 119 -11.80 -6.16 3.64
C GLU A 119 -11.37 -5.47 4.94
N HIS A 120 -12.21 -5.58 5.96
CA HIS A 120 -11.97 -4.96 7.27
C HIS A 120 -11.33 -5.93 8.28
N ASN A 121 -11.23 -7.22 7.93
CA ASN A 121 -10.87 -8.29 8.86
C ASN A 121 -9.39 -8.69 8.80
N ILE A 122 -8.60 -8.11 7.88
CA ILE A 122 -7.16 -8.38 7.80
C ILE A 122 -6.46 -7.37 8.70
N ILE A 123 -5.99 -7.83 9.86
CA ILE A 123 -5.51 -6.98 10.95
C ILE A 123 -4.06 -7.32 11.28
N ALA A 124 -3.22 -6.29 11.44
CA ALA A 124 -1.86 -6.45 11.95
C ALA A 124 -1.89 -6.68 13.49
N VAL A 125 -1.33 -7.80 13.93
CA VAL A 125 -1.38 -8.25 15.35
C VAL A 125 -0.05 -8.14 16.09
N THR A 126 0.98 -7.63 15.43
CA THR A 126 2.29 -7.43 16.09
C THR A 126 2.49 -5.98 16.51
N ASP A 127 2.90 -5.77 17.76
CA ASP A 127 3.26 -4.47 18.36
C ASP A 127 4.61 -3.93 17.83
N VAL A 128 4.94 -4.15 16.58
CA VAL A 128 6.19 -3.64 16.03
C VAL A 128 6.01 -2.19 15.63
N SER A 129 6.29 -1.28 16.58
CA SER A 129 6.44 0.14 16.25
C SER A 129 7.69 0.33 15.39
N HIS A 130 7.50 0.77 14.15
CA HIS A 130 8.59 1.17 13.26
C HIS A 130 8.97 2.65 13.39
N THR A 131 8.40 3.34 14.37
CA THR A 131 8.71 4.75 14.64
C THR A 131 10.17 4.84 15.07
N ASN A 132 10.98 5.60 14.34
CA ASN A 132 12.43 5.76 14.53
C ASN A 132 13.32 4.50 14.29
N ALA A 133 12.80 3.44 13.70
CA ALA A 133 13.61 2.29 13.33
C ALA A 133 14.43 2.57 12.06
N SER A 134 15.69 2.07 12.00
CA SER A 134 16.49 2.10 10.77
C SER A 134 15.84 1.26 9.67
N ASP A 135 16.15 1.53 8.40
CA ASP A 135 15.60 0.76 7.27
C ASP A 135 15.91 -0.74 7.41
N ILE A 136 17.10 -1.09 7.91
CA ILE A 136 17.51 -2.49 8.16
C ILE A 136 16.64 -3.13 9.25
N SER A 137 16.36 -2.42 10.35
CA SER A 137 15.51 -2.96 11.41
C SER A 137 14.03 -3.10 10.99
N ARG A 138 13.56 -2.30 10.05
CA ARG A 138 12.22 -2.42 9.46
C ARG A 138 12.09 -3.65 8.57
N ILE A 139 13.15 -4.02 7.86
CA ILE A 139 13.17 -5.20 6.99
C ILE A 139 13.23 -6.50 7.80
N SER A 140 13.97 -6.48 8.93
CA SER A 140 14.17 -7.67 9.77
C SER A 140 13.01 -8.00 10.73
N LYS A 141 12.17 -7.00 11.06
CA LYS A 141 11.01 -7.19 11.94
C LYS A 141 9.75 -7.39 11.09
N ARG A 142 9.27 -8.62 11.07
CA ARG A 142 8.06 -8.96 10.32
C ARG A 142 6.80 -8.61 11.07
N VAL A 143 5.84 -8.02 10.36
CA VAL A 143 4.49 -7.80 10.86
C VAL A 143 3.66 -9.06 10.62
N ARG A 144 3.00 -9.56 11.65
CA ARG A 144 2.04 -10.66 11.55
C ARG A 144 0.66 -10.11 11.28
N PHE A 145 -0.06 -10.79 10.40
CA PHE A 145 -1.44 -10.48 10.08
C PHE A 145 -2.35 -11.64 10.46
N GLU A 146 -3.59 -11.32 10.83
CA GLU A 146 -4.66 -12.26 11.07
C GLU A 146 -5.92 -11.82 10.32
N GLY A 147 -6.85 -12.76 10.12
CA GLY A 147 -8.13 -12.50 9.49
C GLY A 147 -8.44 -13.47 8.36
N GLU A 148 -9.59 -13.29 7.75
CA GLU A 148 -10.07 -14.15 6.67
C GLU A 148 -9.61 -13.62 5.31
N VAL A 149 -9.04 -14.50 4.49
CA VAL A 149 -8.66 -14.24 3.10
C VAL A 149 -9.45 -15.15 2.19
N LYS A 150 -10.13 -14.58 1.20
CA LYS A 150 -10.91 -15.33 0.21
C LYS A 150 -9.97 -15.91 -0.86
N LYS A 151 -9.96 -17.23 -1.00
CA LYS A 151 -9.15 -17.92 -1.99
C LYS A 151 -9.51 -17.52 -3.42
N GLY A 152 -8.47 -17.30 -4.25
CA GLY A 152 -8.64 -16.98 -5.66
C GLY A 152 -9.10 -15.55 -5.94
N VAL A 153 -9.31 -14.74 -4.91
CA VAL A 153 -9.69 -13.33 -5.04
C VAL A 153 -8.44 -12.48 -5.24
N ASP A 154 -8.53 -11.51 -6.13
CA ASP A 154 -7.51 -10.51 -6.34
C ASP A 154 -7.62 -9.41 -5.27
N TYR A 155 -6.48 -8.99 -4.72
CA TYR A 155 -6.39 -7.98 -3.69
C TYR A 155 -5.52 -6.81 -4.14
N ILE A 156 -5.98 -5.59 -3.84
CA ILE A 156 -5.20 -4.35 -3.90
C ILE A 156 -4.85 -3.96 -2.47
N LEU A 157 -3.56 -3.80 -2.19
CA LEU A 157 -3.10 -3.37 -0.88
C LEU A 157 -3.13 -1.85 -0.78
N VAL A 158 -3.64 -1.34 0.33
CA VAL A 158 -3.75 0.08 0.64
C VAL A 158 -3.02 0.40 1.94
N ASP A 159 -2.18 1.43 1.92
CA ASP A 159 -1.49 1.93 3.11
C ASP A 159 -1.41 3.46 3.11
N ASP A 160 -0.96 4.05 4.23
CA ASP A 160 -0.79 5.50 4.30
C ASP A 160 0.48 5.99 3.57
N PHE A 161 1.67 5.56 3.99
CA PHE A 161 2.92 6.00 3.37
C PHE A 161 3.86 4.82 3.12
N ILE A 162 4.28 4.70 1.88
CA ILE A 162 5.34 3.75 1.58
C ILE A 162 6.71 4.33 1.97
N THR A 163 7.49 3.53 2.70
CA THR A 163 8.91 3.75 3.00
C THR A 163 9.75 2.63 2.40
N SER A 164 10.02 1.58 3.16
CA SER A 164 10.72 0.37 2.66
C SER A 164 9.78 -0.62 1.97
N GLY A 165 8.46 -0.49 2.15
CA GLY A 165 7.48 -1.47 1.67
C GLY A 165 7.43 -2.78 2.48
N ALA A 166 8.14 -2.86 3.61
CA ALA A 166 8.22 -4.09 4.39
C ALA A 166 6.85 -4.56 4.93
N GLU A 167 6.04 -3.65 5.48
CA GLU A 167 4.70 -3.99 5.97
C GLU A 167 3.78 -4.46 4.84
N LEU A 168 3.82 -3.80 3.68
CA LEU A 168 3.06 -4.20 2.50
C LEU A 168 3.50 -5.57 1.98
N ARG A 169 4.81 -5.87 2.03
CA ARG A 169 5.35 -7.21 1.72
C ARG A 169 4.78 -8.26 2.66
N ASP A 170 4.81 -8.00 3.97
CA ASP A 170 4.33 -8.95 4.96
C ASP A 170 2.81 -9.19 4.82
N MET A 171 2.04 -8.16 4.50
CA MET A 171 0.61 -8.27 4.20
C MET A 171 0.35 -9.07 2.91
N ARG A 172 1.14 -8.83 1.85
CA ARG A 172 1.09 -9.64 0.63
C ARG A 172 1.34 -11.11 0.93
N ASP A 173 2.44 -11.40 1.64
CA ASP A 173 2.83 -12.77 1.96
C ASP A 173 1.73 -13.48 2.75
N TYR A 174 1.11 -12.77 3.70
CA TYR A 174 -0.04 -13.29 4.44
C TYR A 174 -1.21 -13.64 3.51
N ILE A 175 -1.64 -12.71 2.66
CA ILE A 175 -2.79 -12.91 1.75
C ILE A 175 -2.49 -14.07 0.78
N GLN A 176 -1.30 -14.10 0.20
CA GLN A 176 -0.91 -15.16 -0.74
C GLN A 176 -0.78 -16.53 -0.07
N SER A 177 -0.28 -16.61 1.16
CA SER A 177 -0.22 -17.86 1.93
C SER A 177 -1.60 -18.46 2.22
N LYS A 178 -2.64 -17.62 2.24
CA LYS A 178 -4.05 -18.03 2.40
C LYS A 178 -4.78 -18.28 1.07
N GLY A 179 -4.10 -18.12 -0.05
CA GLY A 179 -4.62 -18.39 -1.39
C GLY A 179 -5.30 -17.21 -2.08
N GLY A 180 -5.18 -15.99 -1.57
CA GLY A 180 -5.52 -14.76 -2.27
C GLY A 180 -4.41 -14.36 -3.27
N ASN A 181 -4.70 -13.46 -4.19
CA ASN A 181 -3.73 -12.92 -5.14
C ASN A 181 -3.52 -11.44 -4.88
N VAL A 182 -2.29 -10.97 -4.65
CA VAL A 182 -2.01 -9.54 -4.55
C VAL A 182 -1.60 -9.03 -5.93
N VAL A 183 -2.45 -8.18 -6.52
CA VAL A 183 -2.30 -7.71 -7.91
C VAL A 183 -1.77 -6.29 -8.02
N MET A 184 -1.92 -5.46 -6.98
CA MET A 184 -1.50 -4.07 -6.99
C MET A 184 -1.32 -3.53 -5.58
N MET A 185 -0.61 -2.41 -5.47
CA MET A 185 -0.52 -1.59 -4.27
C MET A 185 -0.75 -0.13 -4.58
N THR A 186 -1.38 0.56 -3.64
CA THR A 186 -1.50 2.01 -3.67
C THR A 186 -1.36 2.57 -2.26
N THR A 187 -0.76 3.73 -2.13
CA THR A 187 -0.59 4.39 -0.84
C THR A 187 -1.07 5.83 -0.92
N PHE A 188 -1.58 6.34 0.20
CA PHE A 188 -1.93 7.75 0.32
C PHE A 188 -0.76 8.64 -0.05
N GLY A 189 0.45 8.29 0.39
CA GLY A 189 1.63 9.03 0.02
C GLY A 189 2.93 8.21 0.10
N HIS A 190 4.03 8.89 -0.20
CA HIS A 190 5.38 8.33 -0.06
C HIS A 190 6.18 9.06 1.03
N GLY A 191 7.14 8.38 1.63
CA GLY A 191 8.04 8.92 2.65
C GLY A 191 8.97 10.03 2.12
N SER A 192 9.65 10.73 3.05
CA SER A 192 10.43 11.95 2.79
C SER A 192 11.74 11.76 1.99
N PHE A 193 12.16 10.54 1.74
CA PHE A 193 13.41 10.28 1.01
C PHE A 193 13.15 10.25 -0.49
N GLY A 194 13.16 11.46 -1.10
CA GLY A 194 13.33 11.69 -2.55
C GLY A 194 12.45 10.85 -3.46
N LYS A 195 12.28 11.28 -4.66
CA LYS A 195 11.70 10.64 -5.85
C LYS A 195 11.12 9.24 -5.65
N LEU A 196 9.89 9.03 -6.10
CA LEU A 196 9.19 7.75 -6.30
C LEU A 196 9.95 6.54 -5.75
N LYS A 197 9.67 6.14 -4.51
CA LYS A 197 10.20 4.87 -4.02
C LYS A 197 9.40 3.77 -4.67
N ASP A 198 9.98 3.19 -5.68
CA ASP A 198 9.58 1.91 -6.24
C ASP A 198 9.89 0.81 -5.20
N ILE A 199 9.00 -0.13 -5.04
CA ILE A 199 9.22 -1.33 -4.22
C ILE A 199 10.50 -2.08 -4.65
N ARG A 200 10.87 -2.00 -5.93
CA ARG A 200 12.11 -2.56 -6.47
C ARG A 200 13.38 -2.00 -5.81
N ILE A 201 13.35 -0.74 -5.33
CA ILE A 201 14.46 -0.16 -4.57
C ILE A 201 14.56 -0.82 -3.18
N ALA A 202 13.44 -1.20 -2.58
CA ALA A 202 13.42 -1.94 -1.32
C ALA A 202 14.04 -3.34 -1.46
N ASN A 203 13.92 -3.98 -2.63
CA ASN A 203 14.56 -5.27 -2.91
C ASN A 203 16.09 -5.19 -2.84
N SER A 204 16.69 -4.11 -3.34
CA SER A 204 18.14 -3.91 -3.29
C SER A 204 18.71 -3.76 -1.87
N LEU A 205 17.85 -3.48 -0.88
CA LEU A 205 18.21 -3.42 0.53
C LEU A 205 18.12 -4.79 1.23
N ILE A 206 17.40 -5.75 0.64
CA ILE A 206 17.23 -7.11 1.17
C ILE A 206 18.39 -8.00 0.72
N GLU A 207 18.98 -7.71 -0.45
CA GLU A 207 20.07 -8.50 -1.05
C GLU A 207 21.47 -8.13 -0.51
N ARG A 208 21.58 -7.26 0.48
CA ARG A 208 22.83 -6.87 1.17
C ARG A 208 22.86 -7.37 2.60
#